data_45300b2a631a7def0254635b12eea595
#
_entry.id   45300b2a631a7def0254635b12eea595
#
_cell.length_a   1.000
_cell.length_b   1.000
_cell.length_c   1.000
_cell.angle_alpha   90.00
_cell.angle_beta   90.00
_cell.angle_gamma   90.00
#
_symmetry.space_group_name_H-M   'P 1'
#
loop_
_entity.id
_entity.type
_entity.pdbx_description
1 polymer ?
#
loop_
_entity_poly.entity_id
_entity_poly.type
_entity_poly.pdbx_seq_one_letter_code
_entity_poly.pdbx_strand_id
1 'polypeptide(L)'
;EVVITGYLTRGISKNWNGSFNIKPKELEILPGLTEADILTSIQELPGVISPNETATELDVRGGTPDQNQIIWDGITIYHRGNLFGMVSPFNPNIAQNVIFYDKGTNPRYGERISSVIDITTNNDIPAKKSIGFGLNGTSADAYFETPIIKNKLSLLLSYRRSYQGLIESSTFQKIEEKVFQNSSIFDNDNSEEKF
;
A
#
# COMPACT_ATOMS: atom_id res chain seq x y z
N GLU A 1 -31.78 2.01 11.95
CA GLU A 1 -30.63 1.18 12.32
C GLU A 1 -29.48 2.10 12.72
N VAL A 2 -29.04 2.01 13.97
CA VAL A 2 -27.90 2.81 14.44
C VAL A 2 -26.64 1.98 14.17
N VAL A 3 -25.87 2.34 13.17
CA VAL A 3 -24.58 1.73 12.90
C VAL A 3 -23.53 2.45 13.76
N ILE A 4 -23.04 1.79 14.80
CA ILE A 4 -21.92 2.30 15.59
C ILE A 4 -20.63 1.88 14.86
N THR A 5 -20.01 2.83 14.19
CA THR A 5 -18.70 2.64 13.58
C THR A 5 -17.63 2.97 14.62
N GLY A 6 -16.88 1.96 15.06
CA GLY A 6 -15.73 2.17 15.93
C GLY A 6 -14.51 2.59 15.08
N TYR A 7 -14.03 3.81 15.26
CA TYR A 7 -12.75 4.24 14.68
C TYR A 7 -11.60 3.76 15.56
N LEU A 8 -10.64 3.07 14.98
CA LEU A 8 -9.41 2.62 15.65
C LEU A 8 -8.32 3.69 15.58
N THR A 9 -8.18 4.29 14.41
CA THR A 9 -7.28 5.40 14.11
C THR A 9 -7.87 6.16 12.93
N ARG A 10 -7.27 7.28 12.57
CA ARG A 10 -7.75 8.08 11.45
C ARG A 10 -7.73 7.25 10.15
N GLY A 11 -8.83 7.25 9.43
CA GLY A 11 -9.00 6.49 8.18
C GLY A 11 -9.23 4.99 8.36
N ILE A 12 -9.20 4.43 9.58
CA ILE A 12 -9.43 3.01 9.82
C ILE A 12 -10.61 2.81 10.76
N SER A 13 -11.58 2.03 10.33
CA SER A 13 -12.76 1.66 11.11
C SER A 13 -13.02 0.17 11.06
N LYS A 14 -13.68 -0.36 12.09
CA LYS A 14 -14.05 -1.77 12.15
C LYS A 14 -15.51 -1.94 11.75
N ASN A 15 -15.76 -2.86 10.82
CA ASN A 15 -17.09 -3.23 10.38
C ASN A 15 -17.74 -4.21 11.37
N TRP A 16 -19.06 -4.31 11.34
CA TRP A 16 -19.83 -5.23 12.18
C TRP A 16 -19.51 -6.71 11.91
N ASN A 17 -19.09 -7.07 10.70
CA ASN A 17 -18.65 -8.43 10.33
C ASN A 17 -17.22 -8.75 10.77
N GLY A 18 -16.56 -7.83 11.48
CA GLY A 18 -15.22 -7.99 12.00
C GLY A 18 -14.10 -7.57 11.03
N SER A 19 -14.38 -7.30 9.75
CA SER A 19 -13.40 -6.75 8.82
C SER A 19 -13.06 -5.29 9.16
N PHE A 20 -11.95 -4.82 8.63
CA PHE A 20 -11.54 -3.42 8.76
C PHE A 20 -11.79 -2.68 7.45
N ASN A 21 -12.31 -1.49 7.57
CA ASN A 21 -12.50 -0.57 6.46
C ASN A 21 -11.45 0.53 6.55
N ILE A 22 -10.63 0.66 5.52
CA ILE A 22 -9.52 1.60 5.44
C ILE A 22 -9.80 2.56 4.29
N LYS A 23 -9.71 3.84 4.57
CA LYS A 23 -9.85 4.92 3.60
C LYS A 23 -8.47 5.52 3.33
N PRO A 24 -7.80 5.17 2.24
CA PRO A 24 -6.41 5.56 2.01
C PRO A 24 -6.16 7.07 2.05
N LYS A 25 -7.10 7.86 1.56
CA LYS A 25 -7.00 9.33 1.55
C LYS A 25 -7.12 9.99 2.94
N GLU A 26 -7.63 9.26 3.93
CA GLU A 26 -7.78 9.73 5.31
C GLU A 26 -6.67 9.22 6.22
N LEU A 27 -5.81 8.31 5.74
CA LEU A 27 -4.69 7.75 6.50
C LEU A 27 -3.67 8.83 6.86
N GLU A 28 -3.06 8.68 8.03
CA GLU A 28 -1.93 9.49 8.44
C GLU A 28 -0.63 8.93 7.86
N ILE A 29 0.34 9.82 7.65
CA ILE A 29 1.70 9.41 7.26
C ILE A 29 2.39 8.92 8.53
N LEU A 30 2.70 7.63 8.58
CA LEU A 30 3.37 7.04 9.72
C LEU A 30 4.83 7.49 9.81
N PRO A 31 5.42 7.50 11.01
CA PRO A 31 6.82 7.86 11.19
C PRO A 31 7.75 7.02 10.30
N GLY A 32 8.67 7.68 9.62
CA GLY A 32 9.61 7.04 8.69
C GLY A 32 9.08 6.85 7.26
N LEU A 33 7.80 7.13 6.99
CA LEU A 33 7.24 7.12 5.64
C LEU A 33 7.25 8.51 5.02
N THR A 34 7.20 8.54 3.69
CA THR A 34 7.13 9.78 2.90
C THR A 34 5.72 10.08 2.40
N GLU A 35 4.82 9.11 2.50
CA GLU A 35 3.41 9.19 2.15
C GLU A 35 2.59 8.20 3.00
N ALA A 36 1.26 8.33 2.99
CA ALA A 36 0.39 7.33 3.56
C ALA A 36 0.49 6.02 2.77
N ASP A 37 0.70 4.91 3.46
CA ASP A 37 0.84 3.59 2.85
C ASP A 37 -0.22 2.63 3.38
N ILE A 38 -0.92 1.97 2.45
CA ILE A 38 -2.03 1.07 2.79
C ILE A 38 -1.53 -0.15 3.58
N LEU A 39 -0.46 -0.79 3.12
CA LEU A 39 0.03 -2.03 3.73
C LEU A 39 0.66 -1.74 5.09
N THR A 40 1.44 -0.67 5.19
CA THR A 40 2.03 -0.27 6.47
C THR A 40 0.96 0.14 7.49
N SER A 41 -0.11 0.80 7.04
CA SER A 41 -1.23 1.13 7.93
C SER A 41 -1.99 -0.10 8.42
N ILE A 42 -2.00 -1.20 7.67
CA ILE A 42 -2.56 -2.48 8.10
C ILE A 42 -1.73 -3.10 9.25
N GLN A 43 -0.43 -2.82 9.32
CA GLN A 43 0.44 -3.31 10.41
C GLN A 43 0.06 -2.76 11.79
N GLU A 44 -0.61 -1.59 11.83
CA GLU A 44 -1.13 -1.02 13.07
C GLU A 44 -2.33 -1.80 13.64
N LEU A 45 -2.88 -2.75 12.87
CA LEU A 45 -4.06 -3.49 13.28
C LEU A 45 -3.73 -4.68 14.19
N PRO A 46 -4.59 -4.98 15.16
CA PRO A 46 -4.37 -6.11 16.05
C PRO A 46 -4.25 -7.45 15.31
N GLY A 47 -3.19 -8.20 15.60
CA GLY A 47 -2.95 -9.52 15.01
C GLY A 47 -2.22 -9.47 13.66
N VAL A 48 -1.71 -8.31 13.27
CA VAL A 48 -0.82 -8.15 12.13
C VAL A 48 0.58 -7.82 12.65
N ILE A 49 1.58 -8.48 12.11
CA ILE A 49 2.98 -8.29 12.47
C ILE A 49 3.79 -8.18 11.17
N SER A 50 4.81 -7.35 11.17
CA SER A 50 5.82 -7.31 10.13
C SER A 50 7.21 -7.48 10.76
N PRO A 51 7.76 -8.70 10.77
CA PRO A 51 9.00 -8.99 11.47
C PRO A 51 10.20 -8.18 10.99
N ASN A 52 10.23 -7.85 9.69
CA ASN A 52 11.31 -7.09 9.06
C ASN A 52 10.94 -5.61 8.85
N GLU A 53 9.82 -5.16 9.41
CA GLU A 53 9.32 -3.77 9.25
C GLU A 53 9.22 -3.35 7.78
N THR A 54 8.90 -4.28 6.89
CA THR A 54 8.67 -4.01 5.47
C THR A 54 7.17 -3.83 5.20
N ALA A 55 6.81 -3.04 4.19
CA ALA A 55 5.41 -2.82 3.85
C ALA A 55 4.69 -4.12 3.42
N THR A 56 5.42 -5.07 2.83
CA THR A 56 4.83 -6.24 2.16
C THR A 56 4.87 -7.53 2.97
N GLU A 57 5.69 -7.61 3.99
CA GLU A 57 5.80 -8.79 4.85
C GLU A 57 4.81 -8.71 6.01
N LEU A 58 3.55 -9.02 5.71
CA LEU A 58 2.46 -9.02 6.66
C LEU A 58 2.19 -10.45 7.13
N ASP A 59 2.51 -10.73 8.38
CA ASP A 59 2.10 -11.94 9.07
C ASP A 59 0.79 -11.67 9.78
N VAL A 60 -0.29 -12.24 9.25
CA VAL A 60 -1.63 -12.02 9.79
C VAL A 60 -2.04 -13.25 10.60
N ARG A 61 -2.24 -13.07 11.91
CA ARG A 61 -2.66 -14.12 12.84
C ARG A 61 -1.80 -15.38 12.79
N GLY A 62 -0.49 -15.21 12.62
CA GLY A 62 0.47 -16.31 12.50
C GLY A 62 0.54 -16.96 11.14
N GLY A 63 -0.15 -16.40 10.15
CA GLY A 63 0.03 -16.78 8.74
C GLY A 63 1.21 -16.04 8.13
N THR A 64 1.82 -16.62 7.09
CA THR A 64 2.95 -16.05 6.38
C THR A 64 2.52 -15.05 5.29
N PRO A 65 3.39 -14.15 4.81
CA PRO A 65 3.05 -13.14 3.83
C PRO A 65 2.45 -13.70 2.53
N ASP A 66 2.92 -14.88 2.08
CA ASP A 66 2.42 -15.55 0.88
C ASP A 66 0.98 -16.07 1.02
N GLN A 67 0.48 -16.20 2.24
CA GLN A 67 -0.89 -16.63 2.53
C GLN A 67 -1.91 -15.48 2.51
N ASN A 68 -1.48 -14.26 2.31
CA ASN A 68 -2.35 -13.10 2.17
C ASN A 68 -2.72 -12.89 0.70
N GLN A 69 -3.99 -12.61 0.44
CA GLN A 69 -4.49 -12.25 -0.88
C GLN A 69 -4.64 -10.75 -1.00
N ILE A 70 -4.05 -10.16 -2.03
CA ILE A 70 -4.25 -8.75 -2.37
C ILE A 70 -5.03 -8.70 -3.68
N ILE A 71 -6.13 -7.99 -3.67
CA ILE A 71 -7.01 -7.82 -4.83
C ILE A 71 -7.15 -6.33 -5.10
N TRP A 72 -7.04 -5.92 -6.35
CA TRP A 72 -7.33 -4.57 -6.79
C TRP A 72 -8.38 -4.60 -7.90
N ASP A 73 -9.56 -4.03 -7.62
CA ASP A 73 -10.72 -4.04 -8.52
C ASP A 73 -11.05 -5.43 -9.08
N GLY A 74 -10.95 -6.46 -8.23
CA GLY A 74 -11.23 -7.86 -8.59
C GLY A 74 -10.04 -8.60 -9.24
N ILE A 75 -8.89 -7.96 -9.43
CA ILE A 75 -7.69 -8.57 -10.00
C ILE A 75 -6.72 -8.93 -8.87
N THR A 76 -6.30 -10.19 -8.79
CA THR A 76 -5.30 -10.64 -7.81
C THR A 76 -3.93 -10.05 -8.14
N ILE A 77 -3.32 -9.40 -7.16
CA ILE A 77 -1.99 -8.79 -7.26
C ILE A 77 -0.95 -9.72 -6.63
N TYR A 78 -0.03 -10.20 -7.43
CA TYR A 78 1.05 -11.08 -6.97
C TYR A 78 2.32 -10.31 -6.59
N HIS A 79 2.61 -9.20 -7.29
CA HIS A 79 3.74 -8.33 -6.95
C HIS A 79 3.33 -7.38 -5.82
N ARG A 80 3.94 -7.54 -4.66
CA ARG A 80 3.46 -6.89 -3.43
C ARG A 80 4.23 -5.64 -3.05
N GLY A 81 5.45 -5.46 -3.56
CA GLY A 81 6.27 -4.33 -3.14
C GLY A 81 7.44 -4.00 -4.05
N ASN A 82 7.90 -2.77 -3.88
CA ASN A 82 9.10 -2.24 -4.50
C ASN A 82 10.22 -2.14 -3.46
N LEU A 83 11.46 -2.00 -3.90
CA LEU A 83 12.63 -1.87 -3.02
C LEU A 83 12.67 -2.98 -1.95
N PHE A 84 12.70 -4.24 -2.42
CA PHE A 84 12.73 -5.43 -1.54
C PHE A 84 11.57 -5.48 -0.53
N GLY A 85 10.41 -4.97 -0.92
CA GLY A 85 9.22 -4.97 -0.07
C GLY A 85 9.08 -3.79 0.87
N MET A 86 10.05 -2.88 0.92
CA MET A 86 10.02 -1.73 1.81
C MET A 86 8.93 -0.71 1.45
N VAL A 87 8.56 -0.64 0.18
CA VAL A 87 7.57 0.33 -0.33
C VAL A 87 6.43 -0.40 -1.02
N SER A 88 5.22 -0.08 -0.62
CA SER A 88 4.00 -0.57 -1.26
C SER A 88 3.88 -0.04 -2.70
N PRO A 89 3.43 -0.86 -3.66
CA PRO A 89 3.22 -0.42 -5.03
C PRO A 89 1.92 0.37 -5.21
N PHE A 90 1.08 0.42 -4.18
CA PHE A 90 -0.27 0.96 -4.27
C PHE A 90 -0.28 2.48 -4.11
N ASN A 91 -0.93 3.18 -5.06
CA ASN A 91 -1.11 4.62 -4.96
C ASN A 91 -2.34 4.94 -4.07
N PRO A 92 -2.14 5.54 -2.89
CA PRO A 92 -3.25 5.86 -1.99
C PRO A 92 -4.18 6.93 -2.56
N ASN A 93 -3.74 7.72 -3.54
CA ASN A 93 -4.53 8.81 -4.12
C ASN A 93 -5.65 8.33 -5.04
N ILE A 94 -5.51 7.14 -5.64
CA ILE A 94 -6.52 6.55 -6.52
C ILE A 94 -7.35 5.47 -5.84
N ALA A 95 -6.85 4.86 -4.76
CA ALA A 95 -7.61 3.93 -3.95
C ALA A 95 -8.69 4.68 -3.17
N GLN A 96 -9.95 4.27 -3.31
CA GLN A 96 -11.08 4.85 -2.58
C GLN A 96 -11.28 4.18 -1.24
N ASN A 97 -11.23 2.86 -1.24
CA ASN A 97 -11.53 2.05 -0.10
C ASN A 97 -10.70 0.76 -0.10
N VAL A 98 -10.33 0.31 1.09
CA VAL A 98 -9.69 -0.99 1.27
C VAL A 98 -10.45 -1.74 2.36
N ILE A 99 -10.87 -2.95 2.06
CA ILE A 99 -11.45 -3.84 3.05
C ILE A 99 -10.42 -4.90 3.40
N PHE A 100 -10.03 -4.92 4.65
CA PHE A 100 -9.10 -5.90 5.19
C PHE A 100 -9.85 -6.94 6.01
N TYR A 101 -9.75 -8.20 5.60
CA TYR A 101 -10.27 -9.35 6.30
C TYR A 101 -9.12 -10.10 6.97
N ASP A 102 -9.03 -9.99 8.27
CA ASP A 102 -8.07 -10.76 9.09
C ASP A 102 -8.60 -12.14 9.49
N LYS A 103 -9.89 -12.39 9.22
CA LYS A 103 -10.63 -13.64 9.47
C LYS A 103 -12.00 -13.60 8.83
N GLY A 104 -12.65 -14.77 8.68
CA GLY A 104 -14.05 -14.84 8.28
C GLY A 104 -14.33 -14.21 6.92
N THR A 105 -13.48 -14.48 5.96
CA THR A 105 -13.62 -13.95 4.60
C THR A 105 -14.87 -14.48 3.90
N ASN A 106 -15.40 -13.69 2.97
CA ASN A 106 -16.48 -14.13 2.10
C ASN A 106 -16.00 -15.30 1.22
N PRO A 107 -16.81 -16.37 0.99
CA PRO A 107 -16.45 -17.50 0.13
C PRO A 107 -16.04 -17.16 -1.30
N ARG A 108 -16.33 -15.95 -1.77
CA ARG A 108 -15.85 -15.46 -3.08
C ARG A 108 -14.33 -15.32 -3.17
N TYR A 109 -13.64 -15.21 -2.02
CA TYR A 109 -12.18 -15.16 -1.95
C TYR A 109 -11.65 -16.56 -1.62
N GLY A 110 -11.03 -17.24 -2.57
CA GLY A 110 -10.70 -18.65 -2.46
C GLY A 110 -9.22 -19.02 -2.56
N GLU A 111 -8.33 -18.08 -2.89
CA GLU A 111 -6.95 -18.45 -3.23
C GLU A 111 -6.00 -18.52 -2.04
N ARG A 112 -6.29 -17.82 -0.94
CA ARG A 112 -5.38 -17.67 0.20
C ARG A 112 -6.10 -17.94 1.51
N ILE A 113 -5.33 -18.31 2.54
CA ILE A 113 -5.89 -18.85 3.79
C ILE A 113 -5.72 -17.93 5.00
N SER A 114 -4.86 -16.91 4.95
CA SER A 114 -4.60 -16.04 6.10
C SER A 114 -5.46 -14.79 6.08
N SER A 115 -5.29 -13.93 5.10
CA SER A 115 -6.04 -12.67 5.02
C SER A 115 -6.39 -12.28 3.59
N VAL A 116 -7.32 -11.34 3.46
CA VAL A 116 -7.66 -10.70 2.18
C VAL A 116 -7.62 -9.19 2.34
N ILE A 117 -6.92 -8.54 1.42
CA ILE A 117 -6.85 -7.09 1.27
C ILE A 117 -7.53 -6.75 -0.06
N ASP A 118 -8.75 -6.26 -0.01
CA ASP A 118 -9.56 -5.91 -1.20
C ASP A 118 -9.54 -4.40 -1.40
N ILE A 119 -8.79 -3.95 -2.40
CA ILE A 119 -8.59 -2.55 -2.75
C ILE A 119 -9.55 -2.18 -3.88
N THR A 120 -10.30 -1.12 -3.69
CA THR A 120 -11.23 -0.60 -4.69
C THR A 120 -10.81 0.81 -5.12
N THR A 121 -10.67 1.01 -6.42
CA THR A 121 -10.45 2.33 -7.03
C THR A 121 -11.71 3.18 -6.91
N ASN A 122 -11.55 4.50 -6.99
CA ASN A 122 -12.69 5.41 -7.02
C ASN A 122 -13.54 5.17 -8.28
N ASN A 123 -14.72 4.58 -8.08
CA ASN A 123 -15.70 4.32 -9.13
C ASN A 123 -16.82 5.37 -9.18
N ASP A 124 -16.77 6.39 -8.32
CA ASP A 124 -17.74 7.46 -8.34
C ASP A 124 -17.51 8.34 -9.57
N ILE A 125 -18.60 8.75 -10.22
CA ILE A 125 -18.50 9.67 -11.35
C ILE A 125 -18.30 11.08 -10.81
N PRO A 126 -17.15 11.72 -11.03
CA PRO A 126 -16.88 13.03 -10.49
C PRO A 126 -17.79 14.07 -11.12
N ALA A 127 -18.22 15.03 -10.32
CA ALA A 127 -19.03 16.15 -10.81
C ALA A 127 -18.21 17.14 -11.66
N LYS A 128 -16.90 17.20 -11.43
CA LYS A 128 -15.94 18.12 -12.07
C LYS A 128 -14.65 17.40 -12.42
N LYS A 129 -13.89 17.95 -13.34
CA LYS A 129 -12.52 17.51 -13.64
C LYS A 129 -11.64 17.75 -12.43
N SER A 130 -10.77 16.79 -12.14
CA SER A 130 -9.73 16.93 -11.12
C SER A 130 -8.38 16.47 -11.66
N ILE A 131 -7.33 17.15 -11.22
CA ILE A 131 -5.94 16.82 -11.50
C ILE A 131 -5.21 16.86 -10.17
N GLY A 132 -4.37 15.89 -9.91
CA GLY A 132 -3.48 15.88 -8.76
C GLY A 132 -2.08 15.45 -9.15
N PHE A 133 -1.10 16.00 -8.44
CA PHE A 133 0.30 15.66 -8.55
C PHE A 133 0.81 15.36 -7.15
N GLY A 134 1.54 14.26 -7.02
CA GLY A 134 2.24 13.87 -5.81
C GLY A 134 3.74 13.80 -6.08
N LEU A 135 4.52 14.28 -5.14
CA LEU A 135 5.97 14.14 -5.13
C LEU A 135 6.41 13.80 -3.71
N ASN A 136 7.10 12.70 -3.56
CA ASN A 136 7.63 12.26 -2.27
C ASN A 136 9.11 11.87 -2.38
N GLY A 137 9.70 11.36 -1.28
CA GLY A 137 11.13 10.99 -1.25
C GLY A 137 11.53 9.84 -2.17
N THR A 138 10.58 9.09 -2.74
CA THR A 138 10.85 7.87 -3.51
C THR A 138 10.21 7.83 -4.88
N SER A 139 9.11 8.56 -5.09
CA SER A 139 8.33 8.50 -6.33
C SER A 139 7.63 9.81 -6.64
N ALA A 140 7.26 9.96 -7.89
CA ALA A 140 6.32 10.98 -8.35
C ALA A 140 5.09 10.30 -8.93
N ASP A 141 3.93 10.87 -8.67
CA ASP A 141 2.66 10.42 -9.23
C ASP A 141 1.84 11.59 -9.76
N ALA A 142 0.97 11.27 -10.70
CA ALA A 142 -0.03 12.19 -11.22
C ALA A 142 -1.32 11.42 -11.48
N TYR A 143 -2.44 12.06 -11.27
CA TYR A 143 -3.73 11.53 -11.70
C TYR A 143 -4.58 12.60 -12.36
N PHE A 144 -5.42 12.16 -13.25
CA PHE A 144 -6.41 12.98 -13.96
C PHE A 144 -7.74 12.25 -13.96
N GLU A 145 -8.77 12.90 -13.50
CA GLU A 145 -10.12 12.37 -13.45
C GLU A 145 -11.08 13.35 -14.12
N THR A 146 -11.95 12.83 -15.00
CA THR A 146 -12.92 13.67 -15.70
C THR A 146 -14.21 12.91 -16.00
N PRO A 147 -15.38 13.54 -15.82
CA PRO A 147 -16.61 13.01 -16.40
C PRO A 147 -16.57 13.15 -17.93
N ILE A 148 -16.77 12.06 -18.64
CA ILE A 148 -16.96 12.05 -20.10
C ILE A 148 -18.43 12.29 -20.42
N ILE A 149 -19.31 11.52 -19.76
CA ILE A 149 -20.76 11.69 -19.84
C ILE A 149 -21.27 11.89 -18.42
N LYS A 150 -21.92 13.02 -18.19
CA LYS A 150 -22.44 13.40 -16.88
C LYS A 150 -23.27 12.26 -16.27
N ASN A 151 -22.94 11.86 -15.06
CA ASN A 151 -23.61 10.80 -14.29
C ASN A 151 -23.64 9.40 -14.96
N LYS A 152 -22.84 9.16 -16.01
CA LYS A 152 -22.84 7.86 -16.71
C LYS A 152 -21.45 7.30 -16.97
N LEU A 153 -20.47 8.15 -17.28
CA LEU A 153 -19.14 7.71 -17.66
C LEU A 153 -18.09 8.70 -17.20
N SER A 154 -17.07 8.20 -16.57
CA SER A 154 -15.87 8.97 -16.19
C SER A 154 -14.62 8.26 -16.71
N LEU A 155 -13.53 9.03 -16.78
CA LEU A 155 -12.20 8.54 -17.06
C LEU A 155 -11.29 8.92 -15.91
N LEU A 156 -10.62 7.93 -15.33
CA LEU A 156 -9.53 8.10 -14.38
C LEU A 156 -8.24 7.60 -15.02
N LEU A 157 -7.26 8.47 -15.16
CA LEU A 157 -5.90 8.12 -15.55
C LEU A 157 -4.98 8.39 -14.36
N SER A 158 -4.10 7.44 -14.07
CA SER A 158 -3.08 7.59 -13.03
C SER A 158 -1.75 7.07 -13.54
N TYR A 159 -0.69 7.80 -13.20
CA TYR A 159 0.67 7.42 -13.49
C TYR A 159 1.51 7.62 -12.23
N ARG A 160 2.28 6.61 -11.87
CA ARG A 160 3.22 6.65 -10.76
C ARG A 160 4.55 6.05 -11.20
N ARG A 161 5.63 6.72 -10.87
CA ARG A 161 6.98 6.26 -11.18
C ARG A 161 7.93 6.56 -10.02
N SER A 162 8.70 5.55 -9.63
CA SER A 162 9.88 5.75 -8.80
C SER A 162 10.98 6.40 -9.64
N TYR A 163 11.73 7.32 -9.05
CA TYR A 163 12.92 7.92 -9.67
C TYR A 163 14.23 7.32 -9.16
N GLN A 164 14.16 6.11 -8.58
CA GLN A 164 15.34 5.31 -8.28
C GLN A 164 16.21 5.15 -9.55
N GLY A 165 17.51 5.39 -9.43
CA GLY A 165 18.44 5.36 -10.55
C GLY A 165 18.46 6.61 -11.44
N LEU A 166 17.55 7.58 -11.22
CA LEU A 166 17.59 8.91 -11.87
C LEU A 166 18.14 9.96 -10.92
N ILE A 167 17.81 9.88 -9.66
CA ILE A 167 18.25 10.79 -8.60
C ILE A 167 18.53 9.97 -7.36
N GLU A 168 19.75 10.00 -6.87
CA GLU A 168 20.12 9.44 -5.56
C GLU A 168 19.61 10.39 -4.47
N SER A 169 18.41 10.13 -3.97
CA SER A 169 17.87 10.90 -2.85
C SER A 169 18.37 10.31 -1.53
N SER A 170 18.50 11.17 -0.52
CA SER A 170 18.85 10.71 0.84
C SER A 170 17.84 9.72 1.42
N THR A 171 16.61 9.71 0.92
CA THR A 171 15.59 8.74 1.28
C THR A 171 15.91 7.36 0.73
N PHE A 172 16.34 7.25 -0.52
CA PHE A 172 16.78 5.98 -1.10
C PHE A 172 18.00 5.42 -0.37
N GLN A 173 19.01 6.25 -0.10
CA GLN A 173 20.20 5.83 0.65
C GLN A 173 19.83 5.23 2.01
N LYS A 174 18.95 5.87 2.77
CA LYS A 174 18.47 5.34 4.07
C LYS A 174 17.67 4.03 3.94
N ILE A 175 16.89 3.87 2.88
CA ILE A 175 16.17 2.62 2.61
C ILE A 175 17.14 1.51 2.24
N GLU A 176 18.11 1.79 1.39
CA GLU A 176 19.18 0.85 1.01
C GLU A 176 20.01 0.43 2.22
N GLU A 177 20.46 1.39 3.03
CA GLU A 177 21.14 1.12 4.28
C GLU A 177 20.33 0.19 5.19
N LYS A 178 19.01 0.42 5.33
CA LYS A 178 18.14 -0.44 6.15
C LYS A 178 18.02 -1.85 5.56
N VAL A 179 17.87 -1.98 4.25
CA VAL A 179 17.76 -3.28 3.57
C VAL A 179 19.05 -4.08 3.68
N PHE A 180 20.20 -3.43 3.53
CA PHE A 180 21.50 -4.09 3.48
C PHE A 180 22.28 -4.07 4.80
N GLN A 181 21.74 -3.49 5.87
CA GLN A 181 22.43 -3.36 7.17
C GLN A 181 22.98 -4.67 7.75
N ASN A 182 22.43 -5.83 7.32
CA ASN A 182 22.85 -7.16 7.77
C ASN A 182 23.58 -7.96 6.69
N SER A 183 23.83 -7.39 5.50
CA SER A 183 24.54 -8.09 4.43
C SER A 183 25.99 -7.64 4.37
N SER A 184 26.91 -8.54 4.77
CA SER A 184 28.38 -8.34 4.65
C SER A 184 28.89 -8.46 3.19
N ILE A 185 28.00 -8.40 2.20
CA ILE A 185 28.34 -8.69 0.80
C ILE A 185 29.03 -7.50 0.11
N PHE A 186 28.93 -6.28 0.66
CA PHE A 186 29.46 -5.09 -0.01
C PHE A 186 30.86 -4.63 0.41
N ASP A 187 31.51 -5.30 1.35
CA ASP A 187 32.83 -4.87 1.84
C ASP A 187 34.04 -5.48 1.10
N ASN A 188 33.85 -6.32 0.07
CA ASN A 188 34.94 -7.04 -0.59
C ASN A 188 35.35 -6.54 -1.97
N ASP A 189 34.72 -5.52 -2.53
CA ASP A 189 35.05 -5.07 -3.90
C ASP A 189 36.00 -3.87 -3.99
N ASN A 190 36.45 -3.32 -2.87
CA ASN A 190 37.36 -2.16 -2.86
C ASN A 190 38.81 -2.47 -2.40
N SER A 191 39.20 -3.74 -2.31
CA SER A 191 40.55 -4.10 -1.84
C SER A 191 41.51 -4.73 -2.85
N GLU A 192 41.13 -4.85 -4.13
CA GLU A 192 42.05 -5.36 -5.16
C GLU A 192 42.16 -4.46 -6.39
N GLU A 193 42.71 -3.26 -6.22
CA GLU A 193 43.46 -2.58 -7.32
C GLU A 193 44.46 -1.62 -6.71
N LYS A 194 45.53 -2.19 -6.17
CA LYS A 194 46.85 -1.52 -6.02
C LYS A 194 47.92 -2.57 -6.15
N PHE A 195 48.30 -2.84 -7.41
CA PHE A 195 49.68 -3.22 -7.80
C PHE A 195 49.99 -2.62 -9.16
#